data_085b3794b080ce2fe751d287413acb08
#
_entry.id   085b3794b080ce2fe751d287413acb08
#
_cell.length_a   1.000
_cell.length_b   1.000
_cell.length_c   1.000
_cell.angle_alpha   90.00
_cell.angle_beta   90.00
_cell.angle_gamma   90.00
#
_symmetry.space_group_name_H-M   'P 1'
#
loop_
_entity.id
_entity.type
_entity.pdbx_description
1 polymer ?
#
loop_
_entity_poly.entity_id
_entity_poly.type
_entity_poly.pdbx_seq_one_letter_code
_entity_poly.pdbx_strand_id
1 'polypeptide(L)'
;MKQLRVLLAFVVIVVFAGLAFAGSAGDEALQKMMDGNKRFMSCNLMKKDSCDTKRKELTAGQKPFAIVVTCSDSRVPPEIIFDQFLGDIFVIRVAGNVVDPIELGSIEYAAEHLHSPLLYILGHSKCGAVTASVDAKGEPEGNIGAIVKKIQPAAETAKKKGGTKEQIIETAIVENVKNVYKDVMTHSTIVNHLAQEGKLKIVGGVYMLDKGNVGMVELPGIAKSEKKH
;
A
#
# COMPACT_ATOMS: atom_id res chain seq x y z
N MET A 1 -2.60 -25.31 -77.56
CA MET A 1 -2.06 -24.22 -76.74
C MET A 1 -2.85 -24.21 -75.43
N LYS A 2 -2.31 -24.82 -74.35
CA LYS A 2 -2.95 -24.90 -73.05
C LYS A 2 -2.45 -23.74 -72.19
N GLN A 3 -3.34 -22.85 -71.82
CA GLN A 3 -3.03 -21.75 -70.92
C GLN A 3 -2.97 -22.26 -69.47
N LEU A 4 -1.81 -22.17 -68.84
CA LEU A 4 -1.57 -22.50 -67.44
C LEU A 4 -1.95 -21.28 -66.59
N ARG A 5 -3.08 -21.39 -65.88
CA ARG A 5 -3.49 -20.37 -64.91
C ARG A 5 -2.79 -20.65 -63.59
N VAL A 6 -1.82 -19.82 -63.23
CA VAL A 6 -1.17 -19.82 -61.93
C VAL A 6 -2.05 -19.04 -60.96
N LEU A 7 -2.65 -19.74 -60.00
CA LEU A 7 -3.35 -19.13 -58.87
C LEU A 7 -2.33 -18.72 -57.82
N LEU A 8 -2.08 -17.41 -57.64
CA LEU A 8 -1.34 -16.89 -56.51
C LEU A 8 -2.27 -16.84 -55.32
N ALA A 9 -2.08 -17.74 -54.35
CA ALA A 9 -2.73 -17.67 -53.03
C ALA A 9 -1.96 -16.70 -52.13
N PHE A 10 -2.53 -15.54 -51.87
CA PHE A 10 -2.03 -14.62 -50.84
C PHE A 10 -2.39 -15.18 -49.46
N VAL A 11 -1.40 -15.71 -48.75
CA VAL A 11 -1.53 -16.03 -47.36
C VAL A 11 -1.36 -14.75 -46.54
N VAL A 12 -2.46 -14.19 -46.05
CA VAL A 12 -2.43 -13.06 -45.11
C VAL A 12 -2.12 -13.64 -43.72
N ILE A 13 -0.85 -13.54 -43.32
CA ILE A 13 -0.47 -13.84 -41.93
C ILE A 13 -0.90 -12.66 -41.09
N VAL A 14 -2.04 -12.79 -40.41
CA VAL A 14 -2.45 -11.84 -39.36
C VAL A 14 -1.60 -12.13 -38.12
N VAL A 15 -0.51 -11.35 -37.96
CA VAL A 15 0.26 -11.36 -36.72
C VAL A 15 -0.60 -10.64 -35.67
N PHE A 16 -1.29 -11.39 -34.83
CA PHE A 16 -1.85 -10.87 -33.58
C PHE A 16 -0.67 -10.54 -32.67
N ALA A 17 -0.17 -9.31 -32.74
CA ALA A 17 0.66 -8.75 -31.68
C ALA A 17 -0.24 -8.63 -30.46
N GLY A 18 -0.18 -9.62 -29.57
CA GLY A 18 -0.77 -9.51 -28.25
C GLY A 18 -0.11 -8.34 -27.53
N LEU A 19 -0.80 -7.21 -27.46
CA LEU A 19 -0.46 -6.13 -26.52
C LEU A 19 -0.61 -6.73 -25.12
N ALA A 20 0.46 -7.32 -24.61
CA ALA A 20 0.60 -7.51 -23.18
C ALA A 20 0.59 -6.10 -22.60
N PHE A 21 -0.51 -5.70 -21.94
CA PHE A 21 -0.54 -4.54 -21.07
C PHE A 21 0.48 -4.83 -19.97
N ALA A 22 1.72 -4.37 -20.14
CA ALA A 22 2.67 -4.32 -19.04
C ALA A 22 2.03 -3.43 -17.97
N GLY A 23 1.76 -3.99 -16.79
CA GLY A 23 1.26 -3.24 -15.66
C GLY A 23 2.23 -2.09 -15.34
N SER A 24 1.74 -1.01 -14.73
CA SER A 24 2.62 0.06 -14.26
C SER A 24 3.62 -0.49 -13.23
N ALA A 25 4.78 0.17 -13.06
CA ALA A 25 5.74 -0.21 -12.01
C ALA A 25 5.08 -0.29 -10.61
N GLY A 26 4.08 0.56 -10.35
CA GLY A 26 3.27 0.49 -9.13
C GLY A 26 2.38 -0.76 -9.05
N ASP A 27 1.87 -1.26 -10.19
CA ASP A 27 1.08 -2.51 -10.21
C ASP A 27 1.97 -3.73 -9.94
N GLU A 28 3.15 -3.77 -10.53
CA GLU A 28 4.14 -4.83 -10.28
C GLU A 28 4.60 -4.83 -8.83
N ALA A 29 4.86 -3.65 -8.27
CA ALA A 29 5.21 -3.48 -6.86
C ALA A 29 4.08 -3.97 -5.93
N LEU A 30 2.82 -3.62 -6.22
CA LEU A 30 1.67 -4.09 -5.46
C LEU A 30 1.53 -5.62 -5.55
N GLN A 31 1.67 -6.19 -6.75
CA GLN A 31 1.61 -7.63 -6.93
C GLN A 31 2.69 -8.34 -6.12
N LYS A 32 3.94 -7.83 -6.12
CA LYS A 32 5.05 -8.36 -5.32
C LYS A 32 4.74 -8.33 -3.82
N MET A 33 4.14 -7.24 -3.31
CA MET A 33 3.69 -7.14 -1.92
C MET A 33 2.63 -8.20 -1.59
N MET A 34 1.60 -8.30 -2.42
CA MET A 34 0.49 -9.23 -2.18
C MET A 34 0.91 -10.70 -2.29
N ASP A 35 1.83 -11.03 -3.19
CA ASP A 35 2.39 -12.38 -3.27
C ASP A 35 3.27 -12.72 -2.06
N GLY A 36 3.99 -11.72 -1.53
CA GLY A 36 4.70 -11.85 -0.25
C GLY A 36 3.75 -12.14 0.91
N ASN A 37 2.62 -11.44 0.98
CA ASN A 37 1.61 -11.70 2.03
C ASN A 37 1.00 -13.11 1.89
N LYS A 38 0.76 -13.62 0.68
CA LYS A 38 0.33 -15.01 0.47
C LYS A 38 1.36 -16.01 1.00
N ARG A 39 2.67 -15.79 0.77
CA ARG A 39 3.73 -16.64 1.32
C ARG A 39 3.77 -16.59 2.84
N PHE A 40 3.61 -15.40 3.43
CA PHE A 40 3.52 -15.23 4.88
C PHE A 40 2.33 -16.02 5.46
N MET A 41 1.14 -15.90 4.88
CA MET A 41 -0.06 -16.62 5.33
C MET A 41 0.08 -18.14 5.24
N SER A 42 0.80 -18.64 4.25
CA SER A 42 1.04 -20.08 4.06
C SER A 42 2.27 -20.60 4.80
N CYS A 43 2.93 -19.76 5.61
CA CYS A 43 4.21 -20.10 6.29
C CYS A 43 5.31 -20.58 5.33
N ASN A 44 5.26 -20.17 4.07
CA ASN A 44 6.21 -20.53 3.02
C ASN A 44 7.05 -19.30 2.61
N LEU A 45 7.75 -18.73 3.58
CA LEU A 45 8.58 -17.55 3.39
C LEU A 45 9.75 -17.83 2.45
N MET A 46 10.17 -16.81 1.69
CA MET A 46 11.38 -16.89 0.88
C MET A 46 12.60 -17.13 1.75
N LYS A 47 13.52 -17.98 1.28
CA LYS A 47 14.84 -18.07 1.87
C LYS A 47 15.58 -16.75 1.66
N LYS A 48 16.02 -16.16 2.77
CA LYS A 48 16.80 -14.91 2.78
C LYS A 48 18.28 -15.27 2.95
N ASP A 49 18.80 -16.01 1.98
CA ASP A 49 20.21 -16.39 1.93
C ASP A 49 21.09 -15.15 1.64
N SER A 50 22.34 -15.16 2.12
CA SER A 50 23.32 -14.10 1.83
C SER A 50 23.02 -12.74 2.46
N CYS A 51 22.52 -12.72 3.69
CA CYS A 51 22.28 -11.47 4.44
C CYS A 51 23.53 -10.55 4.49
N ASP A 52 24.73 -11.12 4.62
CA ASP A 52 26.00 -10.38 4.63
C ASP A 52 26.28 -9.72 3.27
N THR A 53 26.11 -10.46 2.17
CA THR A 53 26.26 -9.91 0.81
C THR A 53 25.28 -8.79 0.57
N LYS A 54 24.01 -9.00 0.91
CA LYS A 54 22.97 -7.96 0.74
C LYS A 54 23.27 -6.68 1.54
N ARG A 55 23.72 -6.82 2.78
CA ARG A 55 24.14 -5.66 3.58
C ARG A 55 25.28 -4.88 2.94
N LYS A 56 26.30 -5.60 2.42
CA LYS A 56 27.44 -4.96 1.74
C LYS A 56 26.99 -4.22 0.47
N GLU A 57 26.13 -4.81 -0.35
CA GLU A 57 25.58 -4.17 -1.54
C GLU A 57 24.83 -2.87 -1.17
N LEU A 58 24.01 -2.91 -0.12
CA LEU A 58 23.18 -1.79 0.31
C LEU A 58 23.98 -0.63 0.95
N THR A 59 25.27 -0.80 1.25
CA THR A 59 26.11 0.33 1.68
C THR A 59 26.31 1.38 0.59
N ALA A 60 26.16 1.02 -0.68
CA ALA A 60 26.24 1.93 -1.82
C ALA A 60 24.96 2.74 -2.04
N GLY A 61 23.84 2.36 -1.44
CA GLY A 61 22.55 3.03 -1.58
C GLY A 61 21.38 2.08 -1.44
N GLN A 62 20.16 2.64 -1.54
CA GLN A 62 18.93 1.87 -1.47
C GLN A 62 18.01 2.19 -2.66
N LYS A 63 17.21 1.23 -3.09
CA LYS A 63 16.21 1.38 -4.14
C LYS A 63 14.96 0.58 -3.77
N PRO A 64 14.20 1.02 -2.76
CA PRO A 64 13.00 0.31 -2.32
C PRO A 64 11.94 0.38 -3.42
N PHE A 65 11.25 -0.73 -3.67
CA PHE A 65 10.18 -0.78 -4.67
C PHE A 65 8.82 -0.34 -4.11
N ALA A 66 8.71 -0.16 -2.79
CA ALA A 66 7.49 0.31 -2.15
C ALA A 66 7.79 1.13 -0.89
N ILE A 67 6.90 2.07 -0.60
CA ILE A 67 6.82 2.83 0.65
C ILE A 67 5.66 2.23 1.44
N VAL A 68 5.85 1.95 2.72
CA VAL A 68 4.79 1.44 3.60
C VAL A 68 4.63 2.38 4.79
N VAL A 69 3.45 3.02 4.90
CA VAL A 69 3.05 3.76 6.09
C VAL A 69 2.17 2.85 6.94
N THR A 70 2.60 2.53 8.17
CA THR A 70 1.88 1.59 9.03
C THR A 70 2.00 1.93 10.51
N CYS A 71 1.28 1.17 11.35
CA CYS A 71 1.32 1.35 12.79
C CYS A 71 2.66 0.89 13.40
N SER A 72 3.04 1.54 14.51
CA SER A 72 4.16 1.10 15.36
C SER A 72 3.87 -0.18 16.16
N ASP A 73 2.66 -0.72 16.09
CA ASP A 73 2.27 -1.96 16.78
C ASP A 73 3.25 -3.10 16.47
N SER A 74 3.78 -3.73 17.51
CA SER A 74 4.81 -4.77 17.40
C SER A 74 4.38 -6.00 16.59
N ARG A 75 3.08 -6.19 16.41
CA ARG A 75 2.48 -7.32 15.69
C ARG A 75 2.38 -7.09 14.17
N VAL A 76 2.75 -5.89 13.69
CA VAL A 76 2.57 -5.51 12.27
C VAL A 76 3.86 -5.05 11.59
N PRO A 77 4.96 -5.84 11.64
CA PRO A 77 6.20 -5.55 10.92
C PRO A 77 6.00 -5.78 9.41
N PRO A 78 6.03 -4.74 8.56
CA PRO A 78 5.69 -4.89 7.14
C PRO A 78 6.62 -5.83 6.39
N GLU A 79 7.91 -5.83 6.74
CA GLU A 79 8.91 -6.69 6.11
C GLU A 79 8.57 -8.18 6.28
N ILE A 80 7.98 -8.55 7.42
CA ILE A 80 7.55 -9.92 7.71
C ILE A 80 6.21 -10.22 7.04
N ILE A 81 5.22 -9.31 7.20
CA ILE A 81 3.86 -9.48 6.66
C ILE A 81 3.87 -9.63 5.14
N PHE A 82 4.75 -8.91 4.46
CA PHE A 82 4.88 -8.94 3.01
C PHE A 82 6.07 -9.79 2.53
N ASP A 83 6.74 -10.52 3.43
CA ASP A 83 7.90 -11.37 3.12
C ASP A 83 8.94 -10.65 2.25
N GLN A 84 9.34 -9.47 2.68
CA GLN A 84 10.36 -8.66 2.01
C GLN A 84 11.69 -8.70 2.75
N PHE A 85 12.77 -8.31 2.09
CA PHE A 85 14.11 -8.36 2.63
C PHE A 85 14.71 -6.96 2.79
N LEU A 86 15.97 -6.91 3.25
CA LEU A 86 16.71 -5.65 3.45
C LEU A 86 16.71 -4.81 2.17
N GLY A 87 16.32 -3.54 2.28
CA GLY A 87 16.32 -2.58 1.18
C GLY A 87 15.16 -2.70 0.19
N ASP A 88 14.26 -3.68 0.35
CA ASP A 88 13.14 -3.90 -0.55
C ASP A 88 12.01 -2.88 -0.37
N ILE A 89 11.73 -2.48 0.87
CA ILE A 89 10.66 -1.53 1.21
C ILE A 89 11.17 -0.42 2.12
N PHE A 90 10.63 0.78 1.94
CA PHE A 90 10.88 1.94 2.79
C PHE A 90 9.72 2.07 3.79
N VAL A 91 10.00 1.97 5.09
CA VAL A 91 8.97 1.82 6.12
C VAL A 91 8.89 3.05 7.02
N ILE A 92 7.68 3.58 7.17
CA ILE A 92 7.33 4.67 8.07
C ILE A 92 6.32 4.13 9.08
N ARG A 93 6.64 4.19 10.39
CA ARG A 93 5.81 3.61 11.44
C ARG A 93 5.49 4.62 12.53
N VAL A 94 4.19 4.91 12.68
CA VAL A 94 3.65 5.76 13.75
C VAL A 94 2.41 5.09 14.32
N ALA A 95 2.15 5.19 15.63
CA ALA A 95 0.95 4.61 16.23
C ALA A 95 -0.32 5.07 15.50
N GLY A 96 -1.18 4.13 15.12
CA GLY A 96 -2.37 4.41 14.31
C GLY A 96 -2.09 4.80 12.87
N ASN A 97 -0.90 4.53 12.33
CA ASN A 97 -0.47 4.84 10.95
C ASN A 97 -0.79 6.28 10.49
N VAL A 98 -0.84 7.24 11.43
CA VAL A 98 -1.10 8.66 11.11
C VAL A 98 0.10 9.32 10.44
N VAL A 99 -0.12 10.45 9.76
CA VAL A 99 0.94 11.25 9.13
C VAL A 99 0.85 12.69 9.58
N ASP A 100 2.04 13.27 9.80
CA ASP A 100 2.28 14.68 10.05
C ASP A 100 3.46 15.14 9.16
N PRO A 101 3.93 16.38 9.20
CA PRO A 101 4.99 16.87 8.32
C PRO A 101 6.24 15.99 8.26
N ILE A 102 6.62 15.32 9.35
CA ILE A 102 7.81 14.45 9.39
C ILE A 102 7.60 13.18 8.59
N GLU A 103 6.45 12.51 8.76
CA GLU A 103 6.08 11.32 7.99
C GLU A 103 5.86 11.65 6.52
N LEU A 104 5.21 12.79 6.24
CA LEU A 104 5.03 13.28 4.87
C LEU A 104 6.38 13.53 4.19
N GLY A 105 7.33 14.19 4.86
CA GLY A 105 8.68 14.39 4.33
C GLY A 105 9.41 13.07 4.05
N SER A 106 9.19 12.05 4.87
CA SER A 106 9.73 10.70 4.64
C SER A 106 9.10 10.01 3.42
N ILE A 107 7.79 10.18 3.22
CA ILE A 107 7.08 9.68 2.03
C ILE A 107 7.61 10.38 0.77
N GLU A 108 7.71 11.72 0.80
CA GLU A 108 8.22 12.53 -0.30
C GLU A 108 9.63 12.13 -0.69
N TYR A 109 10.52 11.97 0.30
CA TYR A 109 11.88 11.51 0.07
C TYR A 109 11.92 10.17 -0.67
N ALA A 110 11.16 9.20 -0.23
CA ALA A 110 11.15 7.88 -0.86
C ALA A 110 10.48 7.89 -2.25
N ALA A 111 9.44 8.69 -2.45
CA ALA A 111 8.75 8.80 -3.72
C ALA A 111 9.56 9.56 -4.77
N GLU A 112 10.14 10.71 -4.40
CA GLU A 112 10.81 11.61 -5.34
C GLU A 112 12.29 11.26 -5.52
N HIS A 113 13.03 11.00 -4.44
CA HIS A 113 14.48 10.78 -4.50
C HIS A 113 14.87 9.31 -4.67
N LEU A 114 14.09 8.38 -4.10
CA LEU A 114 14.34 6.94 -4.27
C LEU A 114 13.51 6.33 -5.40
N HIS A 115 12.57 7.11 -5.98
CA HIS A 115 11.69 6.71 -7.08
C HIS A 115 10.90 5.42 -6.79
N SER A 116 10.46 5.26 -5.55
CA SER A 116 9.60 4.13 -5.17
C SER A 116 8.23 4.26 -5.84
N PRO A 117 7.80 3.31 -6.67
CA PRO A 117 6.59 3.47 -7.48
C PRO A 117 5.28 3.15 -6.76
N LEU A 118 5.33 2.72 -5.50
CA LEU A 118 4.16 2.33 -4.71
C LEU A 118 4.20 2.97 -3.31
N LEU A 119 3.11 3.61 -2.90
CA LEU A 119 2.82 3.98 -1.51
C LEU A 119 1.70 3.08 -0.98
N TYR A 120 1.98 2.30 0.04
CA TYR A 120 1.01 1.43 0.73
C TYR A 120 0.67 2.02 2.10
N ILE A 121 -0.59 2.44 2.30
CA ILE A 121 -1.11 2.89 3.59
C ILE A 121 -1.76 1.67 4.26
N LEU A 122 -1.11 1.14 5.31
CA LEU A 122 -1.48 -0.11 5.95
C LEU A 122 -1.98 0.11 7.38
N GLY A 123 -3.30 0.00 7.56
CA GLY A 123 -3.92 -0.16 8.89
C GLY A 123 -3.88 -1.62 9.35
N HIS A 124 -4.37 -1.89 10.56
CA HIS A 124 -4.49 -3.26 11.05
C HIS A 124 -5.68 -3.43 12.00
N SER A 125 -6.23 -4.63 12.07
CA SER A 125 -7.29 -4.96 13.01
C SER A 125 -6.83 -4.80 14.47
N LYS A 126 -7.76 -4.47 15.36
CA LYS A 126 -7.48 -4.29 16.81
C LYS A 126 -6.38 -3.26 17.10
N CYS A 127 -6.32 -2.17 16.33
CA CYS A 127 -5.35 -1.10 16.54
C CYS A 127 -5.65 -0.35 17.84
N GLY A 128 -4.68 -0.33 18.77
CA GLY A 128 -4.84 0.32 20.06
C GLY A 128 -5.07 1.83 19.98
N ALA A 129 -4.39 2.51 19.06
CA ALA A 129 -4.56 3.95 18.86
C ALA A 129 -5.96 4.30 18.31
N VAL A 130 -6.48 3.50 17.38
CA VAL A 130 -7.86 3.67 16.86
C VAL A 130 -8.89 3.37 17.95
N THR A 131 -8.68 2.31 18.73
CA THR A 131 -9.55 1.97 19.87
C THR A 131 -9.58 3.11 20.89
N ALA A 132 -8.42 3.65 21.26
CA ALA A 132 -8.34 4.79 22.16
C ALA A 132 -9.08 6.02 21.62
N SER A 133 -9.03 6.27 20.31
CA SER A 133 -9.74 7.38 19.66
C SER A 133 -11.26 7.18 19.65
N VAL A 134 -11.72 5.94 19.47
CA VAL A 134 -13.14 5.61 19.57
C VAL A 134 -13.64 5.76 21.02
N ASP A 135 -12.84 5.39 22.03
CA ASP A 135 -13.21 5.44 23.45
C ASP A 135 -12.99 6.82 24.10
N ALA A 136 -12.30 7.74 23.42
CA ALA A 136 -11.94 9.04 23.99
C ALA A 136 -13.17 9.83 24.47
N LYS A 137 -13.09 10.30 25.73
CA LYS A 137 -14.07 11.17 26.39
C LYS A 137 -13.38 12.47 26.83
N GLY A 138 -12.94 13.27 25.87
CA GLY A 138 -12.16 14.46 26.12
C GLY A 138 -10.74 14.36 25.55
N GLU A 139 -9.87 15.30 25.92
CA GLU A 139 -8.49 15.30 25.44
C GLU A 139 -7.66 14.30 26.26
N PRO A 140 -6.98 13.35 25.59
CA PRO A 140 -6.05 12.44 26.27
C PRO A 140 -4.84 13.18 26.82
N GLU A 141 -4.30 12.70 27.92
CA GLU A 141 -3.10 13.26 28.53
C GLU A 141 -1.85 13.06 27.67
N GLY A 142 -0.93 14.02 27.74
CA GLY A 142 0.37 13.96 27.11
C GLY A 142 0.33 13.90 25.56
N ASN A 143 1.38 13.37 24.97
CA ASN A 143 1.56 13.35 23.53
C ASN A 143 0.63 12.37 22.78
N ILE A 144 -0.02 11.45 23.48
CA ILE A 144 -1.03 10.54 22.89
C ILE A 144 -2.19 11.35 22.29
N GLY A 145 -2.50 12.51 22.86
CA GLY A 145 -3.51 13.44 22.38
C GLY A 145 -3.33 13.83 20.91
N ALA A 146 -2.09 14.01 20.45
CA ALA A 146 -1.80 14.33 19.05
C ALA A 146 -2.23 13.18 18.11
N ILE A 147 -1.97 11.94 18.49
CA ILE A 147 -2.36 10.76 17.71
C ILE A 147 -3.88 10.62 17.69
N VAL A 148 -4.52 10.73 18.85
CA VAL A 148 -5.99 10.64 18.96
C VAL A 148 -6.67 11.71 18.13
N LYS A 149 -6.17 12.95 18.15
CA LYS A 149 -6.69 14.06 17.35
C LYS A 149 -6.65 13.78 15.85
N LYS A 150 -5.59 13.15 15.36
CA LYS A 150 -5.46 12.74 13.96
C LYS A 150 -6.45 11.66 13.56
N ILE A 151 -6.74 10.71 14.46
CA ILE A 151 -7.66 9.59 14.21
C ILE A 151 -9.12 9.99 14.46
N GLN A 152 -9.36 11.03 15.25
CA GLN A 152 -10.72 11.44 15.68
C GLN A 152 -11.73 11.55 14.52
N PRO A 153 -11.43 12.14 13.34
CA PRO A 153 -12.39 12.20 12.23
C PRO A 153 -12.84 10.82 11.74
N ALA A 154 -11.95 9.81 11.78
CA ALA A 154 -12.29 8.44 11.43
C ALA A 154 -13.20 7.79 12.49
N ALA A 155 -12.88 8.00 13.77
CA ALA A 155 -13.69 7.51 14.88
C ALA A 155 -15.11 8.10 14.86
N GLU A 156 -15.25 9.40 14.61
CA GLU A 156 -16.55 10.07 14.47
C GLU A 156 -17.35 9.55 13.28
N THR A 157 -16.71 9.36 12.14
CA THR A 157 -17.35 8.79 10.96
C THR A 157 -17.87 7.38 11.25
N ALA A 158 -17.08 6.56 11.94
CA ALA A 158 -17.46 5.22 12.30
C ALA A 158 -18.63 5.20 13.32
N LYS A 159 -18.59 6.06 14.34
CA LYS A 159 -19.69 6.21 15.32
C LYS A 159 -21.02 6.60 14.65
N LYS A 160 -20.98 7.50 13.67
CA LYS A 160 -22.18 7.91 12.90
C LYS A 160 -22.79 6.76 12.09
N LYS A 161 -21.95 5.80 11.63
CA LYS A 161 -22.44 4.61 10.92
C LYS A 161 -23.12 3.60 11.87
N GLY A 162 -22.81 3.67 13.17
CA GLY A 162 -23.39 2.81 14.19
C GLY A 162 -22.85 1.38 14.19
N GLY A 163 -23.44 0.53 15.02
CA GLY A 163 -23.07 -0.87 15.22
C GLY A 163 -22.58 -1.16 16.63
N THR A 164 -22.06 -2.35 16.87
CA THR A 164 -21.39 -2.70 18.13
C THR A 164 -20.07 -1.95 18.25
N LYS A 165 -19.50 -1.91 19.46
CA LYS A 165 -18.20 -1.26 19.70
C LYS A 165 -17.12 -1.82 18.78
N GLU A 166 -17.07 -3.13 18.61
CA GLU A 166 -16.12 -3.83 17.74
C GLU A 166 -16.29 -3.41 16.29
N GLN A 167 -17.52 -3.35 15.78
CA GLN A 167 -17.84 -2.90 14.42
C GLN A 167 -17.47 -1.43 14.20
N ILE A 168 -17.67 -0.57 15.19
CA ILE A 168 -17.26 0.83 15.15
C ILE A 168 -15.73 0.94 15.05
N ILE A 169 -14.97 0.15 15.85
CA ILE A 169 -13.50 0.14 15.79
C ILE A 169 -13.02 -0.36 14.44
N GLU A 170 -13.56 -1.45 13.91
CA GLU A 170 -13.20 -1.97 12.58
C GLU A 170 -13.49 -0.94 11.47
N THR A 171 -14.65 -0.29 11.53
CA THR A 171 -14.99 0.80 10.61
C THR A 171 -14.02 1.97 10.75
N ALA A 172 -13.68 2.37 11.96
CA ALA A 172 -12.74 3.46 12.22
C ALA A 172 -11.34 3.15 11.69
N ILE A 173 -10.88 1.91 11.74
CA ILE A 173 -9.60 1.48 11.14
C ILE A 173 -9.60 1.73 9.62
N VAL A 174 -10.66 1.33 8.94
CA VAL A 174 -10.81 1.54 7.48
C VAL A 174 -10.90 3.04 7.14
N GLU A 175 -11.70 3.79 7.89
CA GLU A 175 -11.84 5.24 7.68
C GLU A 175 -10.53 5.98 8.00
N ASN A 176 -9.73 5.51 8.96
CA ASN A 176 -8.41 6.08 9.25
C ASN A 176 -7.44 5.89 8.08
N VAL A 177 -7.40 4.72 7.43
CA VAL A 177 -6.62 4.52 6.20
C VAL A 177 -7.02 5.51 5.11
N LYS A 178 -8.32 5.76 4.94
CA LYS A 178 -8.83 6.76 3.96
C LYS A 178 -8.47 8.19 4.35
N ASN A 179 -8.49 8.52 5.63
CA ASN A 179 -8.11 9.86 6.11
C ASN A 179 -6.61 10.10 5.92
N VAL A 180 -5.76 9.13 6.22
CA VAL A 180 -4.32 9.22 5.95
C VAL A 180 -4.05 9.43 4.46
N TYR A 181 -4.76 8.73 3.58
CA TYR A 181 -4.68 8.97 2.14
C TYR A 181 -5.05 10.43 1.78
N LYS A 182 -6.16 10.95 2.34
CA LYS A 182 -6.56 12.35 2.12
C LYS A 182 -5.52 13.33 2.63
N ASP A 183 -4.97 13.08 3.83
CA ASP A 183 -3.92 13.92 4.41
C ASP A 183 -2.68 13.96 3.51
N VAL A 184 -2.21 12.80 3.01
CA VAL A 184 -1.10 12.70 2.07
C VAL A 184 -1.38 13.51 0.80
N MET A 185 -2.55 13.31 0.18
CA MET A 185 -2.92 13.98 -1.08
C MET A 185 -3.14 15.49 -0.92
N THR A 186 -3.55 15.92 0.27
CA THR A 186 -3.85 17.34 0.54
C THR A 186 -2.61 18.12 0.94
N HIS A 187 -1.72 17.51 1.74
CA HIS A 187 -0.60 18.23 2.34
C HIS A 187 0.75 17.97 1.64
N SER A 188 0.82 17.01 0.72
CA SER A 188 2.01 16.78 -0.11
C SER A 188 1.74 17.08 -1.58
N THR A 189 2.20 18.22 -2.05
CA THR A 189 2.12 18.57 -3.48
C THR A 189 2.99 17.65 -4.33
N ILE A 190 4.13 17.18 -3.81
CA ILE A 190 5.04 16.24 -4.47
C ILE A 190 4.35 14.90 -4.72
N VAL A 191 3.79 14.30 -3.66
CA VAL A 191 3.10 13.00 -3.77
C VAL A 191 1.88 13.10 -4.68
N ASN A 192 1.11 14.19 -4.55
CA ASN A 192 -0.06 14.42 -5.40
C ASN A 192 0.35 14.50 -6.89
N HIS A 193 1.39 15.26 -7.22
CA HIS A 193 1.89 15.38 -8.58
C HIS A 193 2.37 14.03 -9.15
N LEU A 194 3.19 13.29 -8.40
CA LEU A 194 3.67 11.97 -8.81
C LEU A 194 2.52 10.97 -9.04
N ALA A 195 1.47 11.04 -8.20
CA ALA A 195 0.29 10.21 -8.37
C ALA A 195 -0.51 10.58 -9.63
N GLN A 196 -0.69 11.88 -9.91
CA GLN A 196 -1.37 12.36 -11.12
C GLN A 196 -0.62 11.99 -12.41
N GLU A 197 0.70 12.00 -12.37
CA GLU A 197 1.54 11.56 -13.49
C GLU A 197 1.61 10.03 -13.66
N GLY A 198 0.99 9.27 -12.77
CA GLY A 198 1.05 7.80 -12.79
C GLY A 198 2.41 7.22 -12.39
N LYS A 199 3.32 8.04 -11.85
CA LYS A 199 4.66 7.62 -11.38
C LYS A 199 4.59 6.97 -10.00
N LEU A 200 3.60 7.32 -9.18
CA LEU A 200 3.37 6.76 -7.87
C LEU A 200 1.94 6.21 -7.77
N LYS A 201 1.84 4.90 -7.57
CA LYS A 201 0.57 4.25 -7.22
C LYS A 201 0.36 4.35 -5.72
N ILE A 202 -0.85 4.73 -5.29
CA ILE A 202 -1.20 4.78 -3.86
C ILE A 202 -2.32 3.77 -3.60
N VAL A 203 -2.14 2.93 -2.58
CA VAL A 203 -3.12 1.93 -2.17
C VAL A 203 -3.31 1.94 -0.66
N GLY A 204 -4.49 1.54 -0.22
CA GLY A 204 -4.83 1.32 1.17
C GLY A 204 -5.12 -0.14 1.47
N GLY A 205 -4.83 -0.59 2.68
CA GLY A 205 -5.19 -1.92 3.14
C GLY A 205 -5.29 -2.02 4.65
N VAL A 206 -5.87 -3.12 5.11
CA VAL A 206 -5.94 -3.49 6.53
C VAL A 206 -5.41 -4.91 6.71
N TYR A 207 -4.40 -5.04 7.56
CA TYR A 207 -3.85 -6.32 7.97
C TYR A 207 -4.70 -6.93 9.09
N MET A 208 -5.13 -8.16 8.91
CA MET A 208 -5.92 -8.91 9.87
C MET A 208 -5.02 -9.75 10.76
N LEU A 209 -4.92 -9.37 12.04
CA LEU A 209 -4.01 -10.04 13.01
C LEU A 209 -4.31 -11.53 13.21
N ASP A 210 -5.57 -11.93 13.12
CA ASP A 210 -6.00 -13.31 13.31
C ASP A 210 -5.79 -14.21 12.07
N LYS A 211 -5.84 -13.62 10.89
CA LYS A 211 -5.77 -14.35 9.61
C LYS A 211 -4.44 -14.19 8.88
N GLY A 212 -3.67 -13.16 9.22
CA GLY A 212 -2.43 -12.83 8.53
C GLY A 212 -2.59 -12.23 7.13
N ASN A 213 -3.82 -12.09 6.63
CA ASN A 213 -4.07 -11.51 5.30
C ASN A 213 -4.17 -9.99 5.34
N VAL A 214 -3.88 -9.37 4.23
CA VAL A 214 -4.12 -7.95 3.97
C VAL A 214 -5.30 -7.79 3.03
N GLY A 215 -6.36 -7.14 3.51
CA GLY A 215 -7.52 -6.76 2.71
C GLY A 215 -7.33 -5.35 2.13
N MET A 216 -7.70 -5.16 0.84
CA MET A 216 -7.61 -3.85 0.19
C MET A 216 -8.72 -2.91 0.67
N VAL A 217 -8.38 -1.63 0.84
CA VAL A 217 -9.32 -0.55 1.16
C VAL A 217 -9.53 0.30 -0.10
N GLU A 218 -10.78 0.51 -0.48
CA GLU A 218 -11.13 1.42 -1.56
C GLU A 218 -10.87 2.87 -1.11
N LEU A 219 -9.93 3.54 -1.78
CA LEU A 219 -9.56 4.93 -1.49
C LEU A 219 -10.43 5.91 -2.30
N PRO A 220 -10.77 7.08 -1.74
CA PRO A 220 -11.62 8.04 -2.42
C PRO A 220 -10.91 8.64 -3.66
N GLY A 221 -11.65 8.81 -4.76
CA GLY A 221 -11.14 9.42 -5.99
C GLY A 221 -10.29 8.50 -6.88
N ILE A 222 -9.99 7.28 -6.46
CA ILE A 222 -9.35 6.26 -7.31
C ILE A 222 -10.47 5.47 -7.98
N ALA A 223 -10.65 5.64 -9.30
CA ALA A 223 -11.59 4.85 -10.07
C ALA A 223 -11.28 3.36 -9.93
N LYS A 224 -12.32 2.53 -9.76
CA LYS A 224 -12.15 1.07 -9.81
C LYS A 224 -11.57 0.72 -11.16
N SER A 225 -10.38 0.11 -11.19
CA SER A 225 -9.95 -0.59 -12.40
C SER A 225 -10.97 -1.71 -12.62
N GLU A 226 -11.80 -1.57 -13.65
CA GLU A 226 -12.73 -2.62 -14.04
C GLU A 226 -11.91 -3.87 -14.34
N LYS A 227 -12.06 -4.89 -13.49
CA LYS A 227 -11.65 -6.26 -13.86
C LYS A 227 -12.59 -6.68 -14.97
N LYS A 228 -12.18 -6.52 -16.23
CA LYS A 228 -12.78 -7.26 -17.32
C LYS A 228 -12.37 -8.72 -17.13
N HIS A 229 -13.38 -9.53 -16.78
CA HIS A 229 -13.32 -10.98 -16.81
C HIS A 229 -13.18 -11.49 -18.25
#